data_71f0f5554c7abe1e1cb3ef4ea4702a4d
#
_entry.id   71f0f5554c7abe1e1cb3ef4ea4702a4d
#
_cell.length_a   1.000
_cell.length_b   1.000
_cell.length_c   1.000
_cell.angle_alpha   90.00
_cell.angle_beta   90.00
_cell.angle_gamma   90.00
#
_symmetry.space_group_name_H-M   'P 1'
#
loop_
_entity.id
_entity.type
_entity.pdbx_description
1 polymer ?
#
loop_
_entity_poly.entity_id
_entity_poly.type
_entity_poly.pdbx_seq_one_letter_code
_entity_poly.pdbx_strand_id
1 'polypeptide(L)'
;RVNVNENDIVRISMNDTTLIEVDSYASSGKKFTGVVTAIANSANEKVSTDAVTEFEVRIRILNDSYKDLVSKENPFPFRPGMTASVEIITDKKVGVLAIPLAAVTVREGQTIEEGEGKGNMKELVFLKNGNIAQVQEVKTGISDFENIEILEGLVEDQEVITGPYYVVSTQLENDKEVKIAEGTGEKE
;
A
#
# COMPACT_ATOMS: atom_id res chain seq x y z
N ARG A 1 -2.47 -19.52 -8.69
CA ARG A 1 -3.81 -18.93 -8.96
C ARG A 1 -4.24 -18.16 -7.73
N VAL A 2 -4.82 -17.02 -7.93
CA VAL A 2 -5.36 -16.16 -6.87
C VAL A 2 -6.77 -15.73 -7.25
N ASN A 3 -7.60 -15.53 -6.24
CA ASN A 3 -8.93 -14.98 -6.42
C ASN A 3 -8.87 -13.47 -6.11
N VAL A 4 -9.39 -12.68 -7.01
CA VAL A 4 -9.43 -11.22 -6.92
C VAL A 4 -10.88 -10.78 -6.97
N ASN A 5 -11.25 -9.83 -6.12
CA ASN A 5 -12.62 -9.32 -6.08
C ASN A 5 -12.94 -8.42 -7.29
N GLU A 6 -14.23 -8.19 -7.53
CA GLU A 6 -14.72 -7.42 -8.66
C GLU A 6 -14.22 -5.96 -8.69
N ASN A 7 -13.98 -5.35 -7.53
CA ASN A 7 -13.52 -3.97 -7.46
C ASN A 7 -12.06 -3.81 -7.89
N ASP A 8 -11.25 -4.84 -7.67
CA ASP A 8 -9.81 -4.80 -7.92
C ASP A 8 -9.44 -5.37 -9.29
N ILE A 9 -10.25 -6.31 -9.81
CA ILE A 9 -9.95 -6.97 -11.10
C ILE A 9 -9.84 -5.99 -12.27
N VAL A 10 -10.57 -4.88 -12.22
CA VAL A 10 -10.57 -3.84 -13.26
C VAL A 10 -9.24 -3.09 -13.40
N ARG A 11 -8.41 -3.16 -12.36
CA ARG A 11 -7.08 -2.53 -12.32
C ARG A 11 -5.98 -3.44 -12.81
N ILE A 12 -6.23 -4.76 -12.85
CA ILE A 12 -5.21 -5.75 -13.18
C ILE A 12 -5.12 -5.91 -14.69
N SER A 13 -3.90 -5.91 -15.19
CA SER A 13 -3.60 -6.09 -16.59
C SER A 13 -2.71 -7.31 -16.84
N MET A 14 -2.74 -7.81 -18.07
CA MET A 14 -1.83 -8.87 -18.49
C MET A 14 -0.39 -8.38 -18.43
N ASN A 15 0.51 -9.22 -17.93
CA ASN A 15 1.92 -8.96 -17.68
C ASN A 15 2.22 -8.02 -16.49
N ASP A 16 1.23 -7.68 -15.66
CA ASP A 16 1.51 -7.00 -14.40
C ASP A 16 2.50 -7.82 -13.57
N THR A 17 3.47 -7.12 -13.01
CA THR A 17 4.47 -7.73 -12.13
C THR A 17 3.83 -8.07 -10.79
N THR A 18 4.20 -9.22 -10.24
CA THR A 18 3.70 -9.65 -8.95
C THR A 18 4.83 -10.00 -7.99
N LEU A 19 4.66 -9.67 -6.72
CA LEU A 19 5.49 -10.17 -5.62
C LEU A 19 4.74 -11.29 -4.93
N ILE A 20 5.42 -12.42 -4.74
CA ILE A 20 4.82 -13.65 -4.24
C ILE A 20 5.59 -14.08 -3.00
N GLU A 21 4.90 -14.24 -1.91
CA GLU A 21 5.44 -14.80 -0.68
C GLU A 21 4.79 -16.17 -0.44
N VAL A 22 5.58 -17.22 -0.53
CA VAL A 22 5.10 -18.59 -0.33
C VAL A 22 5.27 -18.95 1.14
N ASP A 23 4.20 -19.40 1.80
CA ASP A 23 4.16 -19.65 3.26
C ASP A 23 5.30 -20.58 3.72
N SER A 24 5.65 -21.60 2.91
CA SER A 24 6.73 -22.51 3.20
C SER A 24 8.14 -21.87 3.23
N TYR A 25 8.28 -20.67 2.67
CA TYR A 25 9.52 -19.89 2.62
C TYR A 25 9.44 -18.59 3.42
N ALA A 26 8.33 -18.30 4.07
CA ALA A 26 8.11 -17.07 4.84
C ALA A 26 9.18 -16.86 5.94
N SER A 27 9.62 -17.95 6.60
CA SER A 27 10.67 -17.88 7.63
C SER A 27 12.03 -17.41 7.10
N SER A 28 12.27 -17.51 5.80
CA SER A 28 13.50 -17.03 5.15
C SER A 28 13.36 -15.60 4.62
N GLY A 29 12.17 -14.96 4.74
CA GLY A 29 11.87 -13.63 4.20
C GLY A 29 11.96 -13.55 2.67
N LYS A 30 11.96 -14.70 1.98
CA LYS A 30 12.17 -14.75 0.54
C LYS A 30 10.89 -14.45 -0.22
N LYS A 31 10.93 -13.40 -1.02
CA LYS A 31 9.88 -13.04 -1.97
C LYS A 31 10.28 -13.46 -3.39
N PHE A 32 9.29 -13.91 -4.15
CA PHE A 32 9.46 -14.33 -5.53
C PHE A 32 8.77 -13.36 -6.47
N THR A 33 9.30 -13.20 -7.66
CA THR A 33 8.70 -12.35 -8.68
C THR A 33 7.91 -13.21 -9.67
N GLY A 34 6.74 -12.75 -10.03
CA GLY A 34 5.88 -13.37 -11.03
C GLY A 34 5.29 -12.35 -11.99
N VAL A 35 4.53 -12.85 -12.95
CA VAL A 35 3.77 -12.03 -13.90
C VAL A 35 2.37 -12.60 -14.08
N VAL A 36 1.39 -11.73 -14.27
CA VAL A 36 0.02 -12.10 -14.61
C VAL A 36 -0.01 -12.69 -16.03
N THR A 37 -0.51 -13.91 -16.15
CA THR A 37 -0.55 -14.64 -17.43
C THR A 37 -1.94 -14.90 -17.96
N ALA A 38 -2.95 -14.86 -17.11
CA ALA A 38 -4.35 -14.96 -17.52
C ALA A 38 -5.27 -14.35 -16.46
N ILE A 39 -6.33 -13.74 -16.90
CA ILE A 39 -7.43 -13.20 -16.09
C ILE A 39 -8.70 -13.88 -16.56
N ALA A 40 -9.47 -14.47 -15.63
CA ALA A 40 -10.71 -15.12 -15.98
C ALA A 40 -11.75 -14.09 -16.47
N ASN A 41 -12.45 -14.42 -17.55
CA ASN A 41 -13.51 -13.59 -18.12
C ASN A 41 -14.84 -13.71 -17.38
N SER A 42 -14.97 -14.72 -16.52
CA SER A 42 -16.17 -14.97 -15.72
C SER A 42 -15.80 -15.11 -14.25
N ALA A 43 -16.70 -14.67 -13.40
CA ALA A 43 -16.55 -14.85 -11.96
C ALA A 43 -16.61 -16.34 -11.58
N ASN A 44 -15.99 -16.67 -10.46
CA ASN A 44 -16.15 -17.97 -9.81
C ASN A 44 -17.60 -18.16 -9.36
N GLU A 45 -18.05 -19.42 -9.30
CA GLU A 45 -19.36 -19.72 -8.76
C GLU A 45 -19.46 -19.30 -7.29
N LYS A 46 -20.50 -18.55 -6.95
CA LYS A 46 -20.74 -18.11 -5.57
C LYS A 46 -21.22 -19.29 -4.74
N VAL A 47 -20.59 -19.50 -3.61
CA VAL A 47 -21.00 -20.54 -2.64
C VAL A 47 -22.27 -20.13 -1.88
N SER A 48 -22.57 -18.82 -1.80
CA SER A 48 -23.79 -18.27 -1.19
C SER A 48 -24.19 -16.95 -1.85
N THR A 49 -25.43 -16.52 -1.62
CA THR A 49 -25.95 -15.23 -2.15
C THR A 49 -25.18 -14.01 -1.64
N ASP A 50 -24.59 -14.10 -0.46
CA ASP A 50 -23.83 -13.01 0.18
C ASP A 50 -22.31 -13.09 -0.12
N ALA A 51 -21.87 -14.08 -0.91
CA ALA A 51 -20.46 -14.21 -1.26
C ALA A 51 -20.02 -13.12 -2.23
N VAL A 52 -18.82 -12.56 -1.96
CA VAL A 52 -18.19 -11.57 -2.83
C VAL A 52 -17.93 -12.20 -4.21
N THR A 53 -18.10 -11.41 -5.25
CA THR A 53 -17.78 -11.85 -6.62
C THR A 53 -16.26 -11.84 -6.80
N GLU A 54 -15.70 -13.00 -7.14
CA GLU A 54 -14.26 -13.19 -7.33
C GLU A 54 -13.95 -13.71 -8.73
N PHE A 55 -12.78 -13.30 -9.25
CA PHE A 55 -12.26 -13.73 -10.54
C PHE A 55 -10.92 -14.43 -10.36
N GLU A 56 -10.72 -15.56 -11.04
CA GLU A 56 -9.43 -16.26 -11.01
C GLU A 56 -8.39 -15.50 -11.84
N VAL A 57 -7.27 -15.16 -11.23
CA VAL A 57 -6.07 -14.62 -11.90
C VAL A 57 -4.96 -15.67 -11.83
N ARG A 58 -4.34 -15.95 -12.97
CA ARG A 58 -3.21 -16.88 -13.06
C ARG A 58 -1.91 -16.11 -13.16
N ILE A 59 -0.99 -16.48 -12.28
CA ILE A 59 0.32 -15.86 -12.17
C ILE A 59 1.38 -16.94 -12.40
N ARG A 60 2.37 -16.60 -13.18
CA ARG A 60 3.56 -17.43 -13.40
C ARG A 60 4.74 -16.87 -12.63
N ILE A 61 5.31 -17.66 -11.75
CA ILE A 61 6.55 -17.31 -11.05
C ILE A 61 7.70 -17.33 -12.07
N LEU A 62 8.51 -16.29 -12.07
CA LEU A 62 9.67 -16.19 -12.96
C LEU A 62 10.81 -17.10 -12.47
N ASN A 63 11.41 -17.86 -13.38
CA ASN A 63 12.49 -18.78 -13.06
C ASN A 63 13.67 -18.10 -12.37
N ASP A 64 13.95 -16.86 -12.76
CA ASP A 64 15.08 -16.09 -12.22
C ASP A 64 14.95 -15.80 -10.73
N SER A 65 13.71 -15.74 -10.21
CA SER A 65 13.44 -15.44 -8.80
C SER A 65 13.68 -16.63 -7.84
N TYR A 66 13.80 -17.87 -8.37
CA TYR A 66 13.97 -19.06 -7.53
C TYR A 66 15.08 -20.00 -8.00
N LYS A 67 15.95 -19.56 -8.91
CA LYS A 67 17.07 -20.37 -9.42
C LYS A 67 17.95 -20.96 -8.33
N ASP A 68 18.17 -20.21 -7.28
CA ASP A 68 18.99 -20.59 -6.13
C ASP A 68 18.36 -21.69 -5.26
N LEU A 69 17.05 -21.91 -5.36
CA LEU A 69 16.35 -23.00 -4.67
C LEU A 69 16.40 -24.32 -5.45
N VAL A 70 16.73 -24.26 -6.73
CA VAL A 70 16.80 -25.45 -7.58
C VAL A 70 18.15 -26.13 -7.39
N SER A 71 18.12 -27.36 -6.93
CA SER A 71 19.32 -28.22 -6.77
C SER A 71 19.05 -29.62 -7.31
N LYS A 72 20.11 -30.44 -7.40
CA LYS A 72 19.95 -31.86 -7.78
C LYS A 72 19.06 -32.62 -6.80
N GLU A 73 19.07 -32.22 -5.53
CA GLU A 73 18.28 -32.84 -4.47
C GLU A 73 16.86 -32.27 -4.42
N ASN A 74 16.64 -31.00 -4.85
CA ASN A 74 15.35 -30.33 -4.91
C ASN A 74 15.10 -29.68 -6.28
N PRO A 75 14.82 -30.49 -7.32
CA PRO A 75 14.58 -29.98 -8.68
C PRO A 75 13.26 -29.17 -8.80
N PHE A 76 12.33 -29.35 -7.87
CA PHE A 76 11.03 -28.70 -7.86
C PHE A 76 10.75 -28.04 -6.50
N PRO A 77 11.20 -26.79 -6.30
CA PRO A 77 11.05 -26.09 -5.01
C PRO A 77 9.58 -25.77 -4.68
N PHE A 78 8.74 -25.64 -5.70
CA PHE A 78 7.31 -25.43 -5.51
C PHE A 78 6.51 -26.68 -5.81
N ARG A 79 5.55 -26.99 -4.95
CA ARG A 79 4.67 -28.15 -5.10
C ARG A 79 3.21 -27.72 -5.16
N PRO A 80 2.38 -28.45 -5.94
CA PRO A 80 0.93 -28.21 -5.90
C PRO A 80 0.38 -28.33 -4.47
N GLY A 81 -0.51 -27.41 -4.11
CA GLY A 81 -1.06 -27.34 -2.75
C GLY A 81 -0.31 -26.42 -1.78
N MET A 82 0.81 -25.83 -2.18
CA MET A 82 1.43 -24.74 -1.40
C MET A 82 0.57 -23.49 -1.46
N THR A 83 0.45 -22.80 -0.32
CA THR A 83 -0.23 -21.53 -0.17
C THR A 83 0.78 -20.38 -0.33
N ALA A 84 0.31 -19.27 -0.88
CA ALA A 84 1.11 -18.07 -1.08
C ALA A 84 0.25 -16.83 -1.00
N SER A 85 0.80 -15.75 -0.45
CA SER A 85 0.29 -14.40 -0.57
C SER A 85 0.86 -13.74 -1.81
N VAL A 86 0.04 -12.97 -2.53
CA VAL A 86 0.44 -12.33 -3.77
C VAL A 86 0.04 -10.88 -3.77
N GLU A 87 1.00 -10.03 -4.05
CA GLU A 87 0.83 -8.61 -4.29
C GLU A 87 0.96 -8.35 -5.80
N ILE A 88 -0.06 -7.79 -6.42
CA ILE A 88 -0.07 -7.46 -7.85
C ILE A 88 0.18 -5.97 -8.00
N ILE A 89 1.26 -5.60 -8.68
CA ILE A 89 1.64 -4.21 -8.92
C ILE A 89 0.89 -3.74 -10.15
N THR A 90 -0.19 -3.00 -9.95
CA THR A 90 -1.08 -2.52 -11.03
C THR A 90 -0.64 -1.18 -11.60
N ASP A 91 0.15 -0.42 -10.86
CA ASP A 91 0.72 0.86 -11.32
C ASP A 91 2.10 1.07 -10.69
N LYS A 92 2.97 1.78 -11.37
CA LYS A 92 4.31 2.12 -10.89
C LYS A 92 4.72 3.50 -11.39
N LYS A 93 5.04 4.37 -10.46
CA LYS A 93 5.65 5.67 -10.74
C LYS A 93 7.05 5.74 -10.16
N VAL A 94 7.93 6.47 -10.80
CA VAL A 94 9.32 6.64 -10.39
C VAL A 94 9.65 8.12 -10.31
N GLY A 95 10.42 8.51 -9.28
CA GLY A 95 10.82 9.91 -9.09
C GLY A 95 9.67 10.80 -8.64
N VAL A 96 8.73 10.25 -7.87
CA VAL A 96 7.61 10.98 -7.27
C VAL A 96 7.92 11.36 -5.83
N LEU A 97 7.32 12.45 -5.36
CA LEU A 97 7.36 12.80 -3.96
C LEU A 97 6.41 11.84 -3.22
N ALA A 98 6.93 11.11 -2.26
CA ALA A 98 6.15 10.17 -1.46
C ALA A 98 6.42 10.39 0.03
N ILE A 99 5.39 10.17 0.84
CA ILE A 99 5.47 10.23 2.30
C ILE A 99 4.86 8.97 2.91
N PRO A 100 5.21 8.60 4.16
CA PRO A 100 4.57 7.50 4.84
C PRO A 100 3.04 7.66 4.90
N LEU A 101 2.30 6.60 4.58
CA LEU A 101 0.83 6.60 4.59
C LEU A 101 0.26 7.04 5.94
N ALA A 102 0.95 6.71 7.04
CA ALA A 102 0.57 7.10 8.39
C ALA A 102 0.58 8.63 8.65
N ALA A 103 1.23 9.42 7.78
CA ALA A 103 1.27 10.87 7.89
C ALA A 103 0.04 11.56 7.30
N VAL A 104 -0.69 10.88 6.42
CA VAL A 104 -1.88 11.45 5.77
C VAL A 104 -3.12 11.18 6.61
N THR A 105 -3.90 12.21 6.85
CA THR A 105 -5.19 12.11 7.53
C THR A 105 -6.28 12.75 6.68
N VAL A 106 -7.50 12.21 6.80
CA VAL A 106 -8.68 12.76 6.14
C VAL A 106 -9.55 13.40 7.21
N ARG A 107 -9.83 14.69 7.08
CA ARG A 107 -10.72 15.42 7.99
C ARG A 107 -11.73 16.24 7.22
N GLU A 108 -12.89 16.50 7.84
CA GLU A 108 -13.81 17.50 7.33
C GLU A 108 -13.09 18.86 7.37
N GLY A 109 -13.01 19.52 6.22
CA GLY A 109 -12.30 20.79 6.10
C GLY A 109 -12.85 21.83 7.06
N GLN A 110 -12.05 22.23 8.03
CA GLN A 110 -12.23 23.50 8.73
C GLN A 110 -11.80 24.60 7.77
N THR A 111 -12.65 24.91 6.82
CA THR A 111 -12.46 26.10 5.98
C THR A 111 -12.80 27.33 6.81
N ILE A 112 -11.87 28.29 6.88
CA ILE A 112 -12.07 29.63 7.44
C ILE A 112 -13.02 30.48 6.56
N GLU A 113 -13.60 29.90 5.53
CA GLU A 113 -14.59 30.56 4.67
C GLU A 113 -15.96 29.91 4.84
N GLU A 114 -16.88 30.66 5.45
CA GLU A 114 -18.30 30.37 5.50
C GLU A 114 -18.88 30.40 4.08
N GLY A 115 -19.33 29.26 3.58
CA GLY A 115 -20.03 29.17 2.30
C GLY A 115 -20.31 27.73 1.85
N GLU A 116 -21.50 27.27 2.19
CA GLU A 116 -22.28 26.21 1.55
C GLU A 116 -21.76 24.74 1.56
N GLY A 117 -22.34 23.97 2.48
CA GLY A 117 -23.01 22.70 2.21
C GLY A 117 -22.20 21.49 1.72
N LYS A 118 -22.05 20.51 2.62
CA LYS A 118 -21.43 19.19 2.56
C LYS A 118 -19.91 19.23 2.76
N GLY A 119 -19.47 18.79 3.95
CA GLY A 119 -18.08 18.67 4.30
C GLY A 119 -17.30 17.88 3.27
N ASN A 120 -16.56 18.58 2.42
CA ASN A 120 -15.56 17.96 1.57
C ASN A 120 -14.49 17.41 2.50
N MET A 121 -14.40 16.10 2.57
CA MET A 121 -13.27 15.44 3.23
C MET A 121 -12.00 15.87 2.50
N LYS A 122 -11.06 16.47 3.22
CA LYS A 122 -9.78 16.93 2.70
C LYS A 122 -8.67 16.05 3.23
N GLU A 123 -7.73 15.74 2.36
CA GLU A 123 -6.50 15.06 2.73
C GLU A 123 -5.52 16.08 3.27
N LEU A 124 -5.06 15.84 4.49
CA LEU A 124 -4.21 16.75 5.24
C LEU A 124 -2.98 16.03 5.75
N VAL A 125 -1.89 16.75 5.83
CA VAL A 125 -0.68 16.36 6.53
C VAL A 125 -0.28 17.43 7.54
N PHE A 126 0.53 17.08 8.51
CA PHE A 126 1.09 18.01 9.46
C PHE A 126 2.58 18.16 9.22
N LEU A 127 2.99 19.38 8.95
CA LEU A 127 4.40 19.76 8.82
C LEU A 127 4.92 20.18 10.18
N LYS A 128 6.17 19.82 10.46
CA LYS A 128 6.90 20.32 11.63
C LYS A 128 7.61 21.62 11.27
N ASN A 129 7.14 22.73 11.82
CA ASN A 129 7.78 24.03 11.72
C ASN A 129 8.35 24.43 13.09
N GLY A 130 9.65 24.19 13.29
CA GLY A 130 10.27 24.30 14.62
C GLY A 130 9.67 23.29 15.60
N ASN A 131 8.96 23.76 16.60
CA ASN A 131 8.27 22.93 17.60
C ASN A 131 6.73 22.95 17.44
N ILE A 132 6.22 23.42 16.33
CA ILE A 132 4.79 23.60 16.10
C ILE A 132 4.37 22.76 14.90
N ALA A 133 3.20 22.13 14.99
CA ALA A 133 2.56 21.44 13.88
C ALA A 133 1.79 22.45 13.02
N GLN A 134 2.04 22.45 11.74
CA GLN A 134 1.31 23.25 10.76
C GLN A 134 0.52 22.34 9.83
N VAL A 135 -0.80 22.54 9.74
CA VAL A 135 -1.64 21.77 8.84
C VAL A 135 -1.41 22.23 7.39
N GLN A 136 -1.29 21.24 6.50
CA GLN A 136 -1.14 21.46 5.07
C GLN A 136 -2.11 20.56 4.31
N GLU A 137 -2.94 21.15 3.45
CA GLU A 137 -3.79 20.39 2.53
C GLU A 137 -2.92 19.81 1.41
N VAL A 138 -3.16 18.55 1.09
CA VAL A 138 -2.42 17.83 0.05
C VAL A 138 -3.38 17.13 -0.89
N LYS A 139 -2.88 16.82 -2.08
CA LYS A 139 -3.56 15.95 -3.03
C LYS A 139 -2.70 14.72 -3.25
N THR A 140 -3.26 13.58 -2.98
CA THR A 140 -2.54 12.31 -3.08
C THR A 140 -2.71 11.64 -4.43
N GLY A 141 -1.84 10.69 -4.72
CA GLY A 141 -1.86 9.88 -5.93
C GLY A 141 -1.95 8.40 -5.61
N ILE A 142 -1.08 7.59 -6.23
CA ILE A 142 -1.01 6.16 -5.96
C ILE A 142 -0.38 5.90 -4.59
N SER A 143 -0.74 4.79 -3.98
CA SER A 143 -0.17 4.37 -2.68
C SER A 143 0.17 2.89 -2.69
N ASP A 144 1.14 2.53 -1.87
CA ASP A 144 1.43 1.17 -1.47
C ASP A 144 1.09 0.95 0.02
N PHE A 145 1.62 -0.10 0.65
CA PHE A 145 1.38 -0.41 2.07
C PHE A 145 2.12 0.53 3.03
N GLU A 146 3.15 1.21 2.59
CA GLU A 146 4.02 2.05 3.44
C GLU A 146 3.92 3.53 3.07
N ASN A 147 3.81 3.85 1.79
CA ASN A 147 3.93 5.20 1.27
C ASN A 147 2.75 5.60 0.37
N ILE A 148 2.54 6.89 0.26
CA ILE A 148 1.56 7.51 -0.63
C ILE A 148 2.22 8.65 -1.42
N GLU A 149 1.95 8.69 -2.73
CA GLU A 149 2.39 9.77 -3.61
C GLU A 149 1.70 11.08 -3.25
N ILE A 150 2.44 12.17 -3.28
CA ILE A 150 1.91 13.53 -3.16
C ILE A 150 2.00 14.21 -4.51
N LEU A 151 0.85 14.60 -5.04
CA LEU A 151 0.73 15.31 -6.31
C LEU A 151 0.85 16.83 -6.13
N GLU A 152 0.24 17.35 -5.06
CA GLU A 152 0.21 18.78 -4.76
C GLU A 152 0.22 19.00 -3.23
N GLY A 153 0.74 20.14 -2.80
CA GLY A 153 0.67 20.60 -1.42
C GLY A 153 1.95 20.43 -0.61
N LEU A 154 2.93 19.63 -1.07
CA LEU A 154 4.25 19.51 -0.45
C LEU A 154 5.38 19.79 -1.43
N VAL A 155 6.52 20.14 -0.88
CA VAL A 155 7.79 20.24 -1.61
C VAL A 155 8.84 19.36 -0.93
N GLU A 156 9.92 19.04 -1.67
CA GLU A 156 11.04 18.27 -1.12
C GLU A 156 11.63 18.93 0.13
N ASP A 157 12.24 18.14 1.01
CA ASP A 157 12.89 18.55 2.25
C ASP A 157 11.96 19.08 3.37
N GLN A 158 10.65 19.03 3.22
CA GLN A 158 9.73 19.35 4.32
C GLN A 158 9.64 18.20 5.34
N GLU A 159 9.73 18.56 6.63
CA GLU A 159 9.55 17.59 7.73
C GLU A 159 8.07 17.31 7.98
N VAL A 160 7.63 16.08 7.68
CA VAL A 160 6.24 15.62 7.87
C VAL A 160 6.13 14.83 9.17
N ILE A 161 5.08 15.09 9.95
CA ILE A 161 4.80 14.38 11.19
C ILE A 161 4.12 13.06 10.87
N THR A 162 4.77 11.92 11.18
CA THR A 162 4.33 10.58 10.81
C THR A 162 3.63 9.80 11.92
N GLY A 163 3.68 10.26 13.16
CA GLY A 163 3.06 9.44 14.20
C GLY A 163 3.20 9.95 15.62
N PRO A 164 2.59 9.23 16.56
CA PRO A 164 1.74 8.04 16.39
C PRO A 164 0.47 8.33 15.58
N TYR A 165 0.05 7.40 14.72
CA TYR A 165 -1.10 7.58 13.80
C TYR A 165 -2.35 8.12 14.49
N TYR A 166 -2.72 7.60 15.65
CA TYR A 166 -3.88 8.06 16.41
C TYR A 166 -3.77 9.55 16.78
N VAL A 167 -2.58 10.02 17.13
CA VAL A 167 -2.36 11.44 17.46
C VAL A 167 -2.50 12.30 16.20
N VAL A 168 -1.89 11.88 15.09
CA VAL A 168 -1.97 12.59 13.80
C VAL A 168 -3.40 12.63 13.29
N SER A 169 -4.14 11.52 13.37
CA SER A 169 -5.49 11.42 12.81
C SER A 169 -6.56 12.12 13.63
N THR A 170 -6.41 12.21 14.98
CA THR A 170 -7.49 12.67 15.85
C THR A 170 -7.16 13.83 16.77
N GLN A 171 -5.92 13.94 17.24
CA GLN A 171 -5.56 14.87 18.32
C GLN A 171 -4.71 16.06 17.88
N LEU A 172 -3.97 15.91 16.77
CA LEU A 172 -3.08 16.96 16.29
C LEU A 172 -3.90 18.05 15.60
N GLU A 173 -3.67 19.29 15.98
CA GLU A 173 -4.32 20.48 15.45
C GLU A 173 -3.25 21.46 14.96
N ASN A 174 -3.66 22.42 14.14
CA ASN A 174 -2.79 23.49 13.71
C ASN A 174 -2.25 24.28 14.91
N ASP A 175 -0.99 24.71 14.83
CA ASP A 175 -0.27 25.49 15.85
C ASP A 175 -0.03 24.75 17.20
N LYS A 176 -0.25 23.45 17.24
CA LYS A 176 0.00 22.63 18.44
C LYS A 176 1.49 22.33 18.59
N GLU A 177 1.99 22.43 19.83
CA GLU A 177 3.38 22.07 20.13
C GLU A 177 3.62 20.58 19.93
N VAL A 178 4.69 20.26 19.22
CA VAL A 178 5.15 18.89 18.96
C VAL A 178 6.60 18.72 19.41
N LYS A 179 6.92 17.52 19.86
CA LYS A 179 8.29 17.12 20.20
C LYS A 179 8.68 15.92 19.37
N ILE A 180 9.92 15.87 18.96
CA ILE A 180 10.48 14.66 18.34
C ILE A 180 10.46 13.57 19.42
N ALA A 181 9.77 12.45 19.15
CA ALA A 181 9.91 11.28 19.99
C ALA A 181 11.36 10.79 19.85
N GLU A 182 12.09 10.76 20.96
CA GLU A 182 13.39 10.11 20.99
C GLU A 182 13.14 8.63 20.65
N GLY A 183 13.61 8.21 19.48
CA GLY A 183 13.44 6.85 19.00
C GLY A 183 13.99 5.90 20.07
N THR A 184 13.12 5.02 20.56
CA THR A 184 13.56 3.83 21.28
C THR A 184 14.36 3.03 20.24
N GLY A 185 15.68 3.24 20.24
CA GLY A 185 16.59 2.46 19.41
C GLY A 185 16.31 0.98 19.67
N GLU A 186 15.92 0.27 18.64
CA GLU A 186 16.01 -1.18 18.64
C GLU A 186 17.46 -1.53 18.98
N LYS A 187 17.62 -2.05 20.18
CA LYS A 187 18.82 -2.77 20.53
C LYS A 187 18.68 -4.17 19.94
N GLU A 188 19.61 -4.50 19.05
CA GLU A 188 20.06 -5.80 18.59
C GLU A 188 19.31 -7.03 19.06
#